data_92bcd4567b7410c069fd0a65d36472ea
#
_entry.id   92bcd4567b7410c069fd0a65d36472ea
#
_cell.length_a   1.000
_cell.length_b   1.000
_cell.length_c   1.000
_cell.angle_alpha   90.00
_cell.angle_beta   90.00
_cell.angle_gamma   90.00
#
_symmetry.space_group_name_H-M   'P 1'
#
loop_
_entity.id
_entity.type
_entity.pdbx_description
1 polymer ?
#
loop_
_entity_poly.entity_id
_entity_poly.type
_entity_poly.pdbx_seq_one_letter_code
_entity_poly.pdbx_strand_id
1 'polypeptide(L)'
;MSENKLSTNEQAQTADAPVKASYTEYKVIPSQGYCMIVKCRKGDQTVVLKTLKEEYRERVLLRNALKREFKQCQRLNHSGIIRYQGLVEVEGYGLCIEEEYVEGRTLQAYLKENHTDDEKIAIINQIADALRYAHQQGVIHRNLKPSNVLVTTQGDYVKLIDFSVLSPEDVKPTADTTRFMAPEMKDETLTADATADIYSLGTIMKVDRKS
;
A
#
# COMPACT_ATOMS: atom_id res chain seq x y z
N MET A 1 -45.09 52.65 -12.36
CA MET A 1 -43.98 52.51 -11.43
C MET A 1 -44.22 51.26 -10.63
N SER A 2 -43.65 50.16 -11.03
CA SER A 2 -43.78 48.84 -10.38
C SER A 2 -42.41 48.31 -10.12
N GLU A 3 -42.01 48.29 -8.86
CA GLU A 3 -40.73 47.76 -8.41
C GLU A 3 -40.82 46.24 -8.33
N ASN A 4 -39.97 45.60 -9.07
CA ASN A 4 -39.82 44.14 -9.13
C ASN A 4 -38.77 43.73 -8.10
N LYS A 5 -39.19 43.13 -6.96
CA LYS A 5 -38.30 42.55 -5.97
C LYS A 5 -37.88 41.16 -6.44
N LEU A 6 -36.64 41.01 -6.89
CA LEU A 6 -35.99 39.69 -7.02
C LEU A 6 -35.62 39.20 -5.61
N SER A 7 -36.28 38.13 -5.19
CA SER A 7 -35.84 37.35 -4.02
C SER A 7 -34.78 36.33 -4.47
N THR A 8 -33.54 36.59 -4.14
CA THR A 8 -32.45 35.62 -4.24
C THR A 8 -32.59 34.59 -3.13
N ASN A 9 -32.90 33.38 -3.53
CA ASN A 9 -32.95 32.23 -2.65
C ASN A 9 -31.51 31.63 -2.59
N GLU A 10 -30.71 32.06 -1.63
CA GLU A 10 -29.44 31.40 -1.27
C GLU A 10 -29.77 30.12 -0.50
N GLN A 11 -29.83 29.01 -1.23
CA GLN A 11 -29.74 27.71 -0.61
C GLN A 11 -28.29 27.45 -0.19
N ALA A 12 -28.02 27.70 1.08
CA ALA A 12 -26.78 27.23 1.71
C ALA A 12 -26.74 25.70 1.62
N GLN A 13 -25.87 25.19 0.77
CA GLN A 13 -25.47 23.80 0.81
C GLN A 13 -24.75 23.57 2.14
N THR A 14 -25.44 22.93 3.07
CA THR A 14 -24.82 22.37 4.27
C THR A 14 -23.81 21.32 3.82
N ALA A 15 -22.52 21.65 3.96
CA ALA A 15 -21.44 20.69 3.77
C ALA A 15 -21.70 19.50 4.70
N ASP A 16 -21.90 18.35 4.10
CA ASP A 16 -22.10 17.08 4.78
C ASP A 16 -20.87 16.82 5.66
N ALA A 17 -21.06 16.76 6.97
CA ALA A 17 -19.99 16.41 7.90
C ALA A 17 -19.49 15.00 7.54
N PRO A 18 -18.19 14.74 7.51
CA PRO A 18 -17.68 13.43 7.12
C PRO A 18 -18.30 12.37 8.01
N VAL A 19 -19.02 11.43 7.40
CA VAL A 19 -19.60 10.28 8.10
C VAL A 19 -18.48 9.54 8.77
N LYS A 20 -18.45 9.55 10.12
CA LYS A 20 -17.46 8.77 10.89
C LYS A 20 -17.70 7.30 10.56
N ALA A 21 -16.84 6.75 9.71
CA ALA A 21 -16.87 5.33 9.40
C ALA A 21 -16.69 4.55 10.71
N SER A 22 -17.66 3.69 11.03
CA SER A 22 -17.60 2.85 12.23
C SER A 22 -16.85 1.56 11.88
N TYR A 23 -15.71 1.35 12.55
CA TYR A 23 -14.94 0.11 12.48
C TYR A 23 -15.12 -0.69 13.76
N THR A 24 -15.11 -2.02 13.64
CA THR A 24 -15.26 -2.97 14.76
C THR A 24 -14.29 -4.15 14.58
N GLU A 25 -14.18 -5.03 15.57
CA GLU A 25 -13.40 -6.28 15.50
C GLU A 25 -11.94 -6.08 15.10
N TYR A 26 -11.26 -5.13 15.73
CA TYR A 26 -9.88 -4.81 15.42
C TYR A 26 -8.94 -5.96 15.79
N LYS A 27 -8.10 -6.36 14.84
CA LYS A 27 -7.04 -7.36 15.02
C LYS A 27 -5.74 -6.84 14.40
N VAL A 28 -4.73 -6.60 15.22
CA VAL A 28 -3.40 -6.19 14.74
C VAL A 28 -2.73 -7.36 14.02
N ILE A 29 -2.24 -7.12 12.82
CA ILE A 29 -1.42 -8.05 12.05
C ILE A 29 0.05 -7.66 12.28
N PRO A 30 0.93 -8.61 12.65
CA PRO A 30 2.35 -8.32 12.83
C PRO A 30 2.96 -7.67 11.59
N SER A 31 3.62 -6.54 11.77
CA SER A 31 4.26 -5.78 10.68
C SER A 31 5.61 -5.25 11.13
N GLN A 32 6.53 -5.13 10.18
CA GLN A 32 7.84 -4.53 10.41
C GLN A 32 7.81 -3.02 10.10
N GLY A 33 8.85 -2.30 10.57
CA GLY A 33 8.99 -0.88 10.31
C GLY A 33 8.05 -0.01 11.18
N TYR A 34 7.69 1.14 10.67
CA TYR A 34 6.97 2.20 11.38
C TYR A 34 5.43 2.12 11.24
N CYS A 35 4.94 1.32 10.31
CA CYS A 35 3.50 1.10 10.15
C CYS A 35 2.99 -0.05 10.99
N MET A 36 1.74 0.08 11.41
CA MET A 36 0.92 -0.95 12.01
C MET A 36 -0.21 -1.30 11.04
N ILE A 37 -0.48 -2.58 10.89
CA ILE A 37 -1.54 -3.12 10.03
C ILE A 37 -2.64 -3.68 10.91
N VAL A 38 -3.86 -3.24 10.70
CA VAL A 38 -5.01 -3.63 11.53
C VAL A 38 -6.13 -4.15 10.62
N LYS A 39 -6.46 -5.42 10.75
CA LYS A 39 -7.66 -6.00 10.14
C LYS A 39 -8.86 -5.61 11.01
N CYS A 40 -9.94 -5.15 10.38
CA CYS A 40 -11.17 -4.78 11.08
C CYS A 40 -12.41 -4.98 10.20
N ARG A 41 -13.59 -4.78 10.79
CA ARG A 41 -14.88 -4.79 10.10
C ARG A 41 -15.36 -3.37 9.87
N LYS A 42 -15.87 -3.11 8.66
CA LYS A 42 -16.61 -1.90 8.30
C LYS A 42 -17.98 -2.32 7.77
N GLY A 43 -18.99 -2.31 8.63
CA GLY A 43 -20.27 -2.99 8.35
C GLY A 43 -20.03 -4.48 8.08
N ASP A 44 -20.51 -4.98 6.93
CA ASP A 44 -20.35 -6.38 6.55
C ASP A 44 -19.04 -6.69 5.81
N GLN A 45 -18.21 -5.70 5.58
CA GLN A 45 -16.94 -5.88 4.87
C GLN A 45 -15.77 -6.02 5.84
N THR A 46 -14.83 -6.88 5.52
CA THR A 46 -13.51 -6.90 6.15
C THR A 46 -12.59 -5.96 5.39
N VAL A 47 -11.91 -5.08 6.11
CA VAL A 47 -10.94 -4.12 5.56
C VAL A 47 -9.65 -4.15 6.35
N VAL A 48 -8.63 -3.51 5.81
CA VAL A 48 -7.35 -3.29 6.49
C VAL A 48 -7.15 -1.80 6.69
N LEU A 49 -6.72 -1.43 7.88
CA LEU A 49 -6.23 -0.08 8.18
C LEU A 49 -4.71 -0.14 8.30
N LYS A 50 -4.02 0.60 7.44
CA LYS A 50 -2.58 0.85 7.53
C LYS A 50 -2.38 2.19 8.21
N THR A 51 -1.73 2.20 9.37
CA THR A 51 -1.49 3.39 10.18
C THR A 51 -0.08 3.40 10.74
N LEU A 52 0.33 4.49 11.38
CA LEU A 52 1.61 4.56 12.09
C LEU A 52 1.49 3.91 13.46
N LYS A 53 2.56 3.22 13.90
CA LYS A 53 2.69 2.80 15.30
C LYS A 53 2.67 4.03 16.20
N GLU A 54 2.22 3.86 17.43
CA GLU A 54 1.97 4.95 18.36
C GLU A 54 3.18 5.88 18.52
N GLU A 55 4.37 5.33 18.64
CA GLU A 55 5.62 6.08 18.80
C GLU A 55 6.00 6.94 17.57
N TYR A 56 5.34 6.73 16.43
CA TYR A 56 5.59 7.45 15.16
C TYR A 56 4.48 8.40 14.75
N ARG A 57 3.32 8.39 15.43
CA ARG A 57 2.12 9.14 15.01
C ARG A 57 2.33 10.64 14.95
N GLU A 58 3.16 11.20 15.84
CA GLU A 58 3.45 12.63 15.88
C GLU A 58 4.56 13.07 14.90
N ARG A 59 5.18 12.12 14.20
CA ARG A 59 6.20 12.45 13.20
C ARG A 59 5.55 12.96 11.91
N VAL A 60 5.63 14.28 11.70
CA VAL A 60 5.03 14.97 10.53
C VAL A 60 5.47 14.36 9.21
N LEU A 61 6.76 13.99 9.09
CA LEU A 61 7.32 13.38 7.91
C LEU A 61 6.62 12.06 7.56
N LEU A 62 6.42 11.17 8.54
CA LEU A 62 5.77 9.87 8.32
C LEU A 62 4.27 10.02 8.04
N ARG A 63 3.59 10.96 8.71
CA ARG A 63 2.18 11.28 8.39
C ARG A 63 2.04 11.80 6.96
N ASN A 64 2.94 12.65 6.51
CA ASN A 64 2.95 13.14 5.14
C ASN A 64 3.28 12.03 4.14
N ALA A 65 4.14 11.07 4.50
CA ALA A 65 4.43 9.91 3.68
C ALA A 65 3.17 9.04 3.47
N LEU A 66 2.40 8.76 4.54
CA LEU A 66 1.14 8.04 4.44
C LEU A 66 0.14 8.76 3.48
N LYS A 67 0.01 10.08 3.62
CA LYS A 67 -0.84 10.89 2.73
C LYS A 67 -0.38 10.83 1.27
N ARG A 68 0.94 10.90 1.02
CA ARG A 68 1.51 10.81 -0.32
C ARG A 68 1.31 9.42 -0.94
N GLU A 69 1.52 8.36 -0.15
CA GLU A 69 1.26 6.98 -0.58
C GLU A 69 -0.21 6.84 -1.04
N PHE A 70 -1.16 7.21 -0.18
CA PHE A 70 -2.57 7.17 -0.54
C PHE A 70 -2.87 7.96 -1.81
N LYS A 71 -2.40 9.22 -1.90
CA LYS A 71 -2.63 10.09 -3.07
C LYS A 71 -2.10 9.48 -4.37
N GLN A 72 -0.97 8.78 -4.34
CA GLN A 72 -0.40 8.14 -5.51
C GLN A 72 -1.15 6.86 -5.88
N CYS A 73 -1.52 6.05 -4.89
CA CYS A 73 -2.00 4.69 -5.12
C CYS A 73 -3.53 4.59 -5.25
N GLN A 74 -4.33 5.54 -4.71
CA GLN A 74 -5.79 5.51 -4.78
C GLN A 74 -6.34 5.42 -6.22
N ARG A 75 -5.58 5.88 -7.21
CA ARG A 75 -5.95 5.83 -8.63
C ARG A 75 -5.59 4.52 -9.33
N LEU A 76 -4.76 3.69 -8.70
CA LEU A 76 -4.37 2.40 -9.25
C LEU A 76 -5.56 1.44 -9.18
N ASN A 77 -5.91 0.85 -10.33
CA ASN A 77 -7.01 -0.09 -10.47
C ASN A 77 -6.55 -1.29 -11.29
N HIS A 78 -5.90 -2.25 -10.62
CA HIS A 78 -5.35 -3.45 -11.23
C HIS A 78 -5.54 -4.65 -10.30
N SER A 79 -5.90 -5.81 -10.84
CA SER A 79 -6.13 -7.03 -10.04
C SER A 79 -4.94 -7.44 -9.20
N GLY A 80 -3.72 -7.20 -9.67
CA GLY A 80 -2.46 -7.50 -8.98
C GLY A 80 -1.97 -6.41 -8.02
N ILE A 81 -2.76 -5.38 -7.72
CA ILE A 81 -2.42 -4.29 -6.78
C ILE A 81 -3.51 -4.17 -5.73
N ILE A 82 -3.12 -3.97 -4.47
CA ILE A 82 -4.07 -3.72 -3.38
C ILE A 82 -4.92 -2.48 -3.68
N ARG A 83 -6.22 -2.56 -3.36
CA ARG A 83 -7.13 -1.44 -3.54
C ARG A 83 -7.06 -0.48 -2.36
N TYR A 84 -6.67 0.76 -2.62
CA TYR A 84 -6.70 1.86 -1.66
C TYR A 84 -8.10 2.46 -1.66
N GLN A 85 -8.83 2.34 -0.54
CA GLN A 85 -10.26 2.69 -0.45
C GLN A 85 -10.49 4.07 0.14
N GLY A 86 -9.67 4.49 1.10
CA GLY A 86 -9.84 5.77 1.77
C GLY A 86 -8.66 6.20 2.62
N LEU A 87 -8.62 7.50 2.92
CA LEU A 87 -7.73 8.06 3.94
C LEU A 87 -8.62 8.61 5.06
N VAL A 88 -8.54 8.02 6.24
CA VAL A 88 -9.49 8.23 7.34
C VAL A 88 -8.78 8.49 8.67
N GLU A 89 -9.41 9.23 9.56
CA GLU A 89 -8.99 9.33 10.97
C GLU A 89 -9.81 8.34 11.79
N VAL A 90 -9.14 7.48 12.54
CA VAL A 90 -9.75 6.44 13.37
C VAL A 90 -9.35 6.65 14.81
N GLU A 91 -10.35 6.70 15.71
CA GLU A 91 -10.10 6.88 17.15
C GLU A 91 -9.20 5.79 17.70
N GLY A 92 -8.16 6.17 18.44
CA GLY A 92 -7.14 5.27 18.98
C GLY A 92 -6.06 4.86 17.98
N TYR A 93 -6.25 5.08 16.67
CA TYR A 93 -5.30 4.72 15.62
C TYR A 93 -4.73 5.93 14.86
N GLY A 94 -5.42 7.08 14.87
CA GLY A 94 -5.03 8.27 14.13
C GLY A 94 -5.28 8.14 12.63
N LEU A 95 -4.40 8.75 11.82
CA LEU A 95 -4.50 8.73 10.36
C LEU A 95 -4.24 7.32 9.82
N CYS A 96 -5.20 6.80 9.07
CA CYS A 96 -5.16 5.46 8.46
C CYS A 96 -5.40 5.53 6.96
N ILE A 97 -4.71 4.68 6.20
CA ILE A 97 -5.12 4.28 4.87
C ILE A 97 -6.04 3.07 5.02
N GLU A 98 -7.26 3.16 4.50
CA GLU A 98 -8.17 2.02 4.38
C GLU A 98 -7.88 1.29 3.08
N GLU A 99 -7.64 -0.02 3.17
CA GLU A 99 -7.32 -0.91 2.07
C GLU A 99 -8.28 -2.11 2.03
N GLU A 100 -8.44 -2.74 0.87
CA GLU A 100 -9.14 -4.01 0.79
C GLU A 100 -8.45 -5.07 1.66
N TYR A 101 -9.23 -5.96 2.26
CA TYR A 101 -8.67 -7.15 2.89
C TYR A 101 -8.47 -8.26 1.85
N VAL A 102 -7.28 -8.82 1.82
CA VAL A 102 -6.93 -9.96 0.95
C VAL A 102 -6.70 -11.18 1.83
N GLU A 103 -7.47 -12.23 1.59
CA GLU A 103 -7.23 -13.53 2.23
C GLU A 103 -6.11 -14.25 1.50
N GLY A 104 -4.96 -14.35 2.18
CA GLY A 104 -3.76 -14.88 1.57
C GLY A 104 -2.59 -14.89 2.53
N ARG A 105 -1.41 -15.18 1.98
CA ARG A 105 -0.12 -15.17 2.68
C ARG A 105 0.88 -14.32 1.91
N THR A 106 1.93 -13.88 2.57
CA THR A 106 3.02 -13.20 1.87
C THR A 106 3.76 -14.15 0.93
N LEU A 107 4.33 -13.63 -0.15
CA LEU A 107 5.21 -14.40 -1.03
C LEU A 107 6.38 -15.01 -0.25
N GLN A 108 6.85 -14.33 0.81
CA GLN A 108 7.88 -14.88 1.70
C GLN A 108 7.43 -16.18 2.40
N ALA A 109 6.15 -16.28 2.76
CA ALA A 109 5.59 -17.51 3.34
C ALA A 109 5.32 -18.56 2.26
N TYR A 110 4.79 -18.14 1.11
CA TYR A 110 4.54 -18.99 -0.05
C TYR A 110 5.83 -19.72 -0.50
N LEU A 111 6.95 -19.01 -0.64
CA LEU A 111 8.24 -19.57 -1.07
C LEU A 111 8.88 -20.55 -0.07
N LYS A 112 8.33 -20.73 1.12
CA LYS A 112 8.77 -21.77 2.07
C LYS A 112 8.13 -23.14 1.81
N GLU A 113 7.14 -23.18 0.96
CA GLU A 113 6.45 -24.40 0.55
C GLU A 113 7.03 -24.93 -0.77
N ASN A 114 6.74 -26.19 -1.09
CA ASN A 114 7.17 -26.78 -2.35
C ASN A 114 6.25 -26.32 -3.48
N HIS A 115 6.80 -25.63 -4.45
CA HIS A 115 6.13 -25.18 -5.66
C HIS A 115 6.92 -25.59 -6.89
N THR A 116 6.22 -25.89 -7.95
CA THR A 116 6.83 -26.15 -9.27
C THR A 116 7.42 -24.88 -9.86
N ASP A 117 8.34 -25.01 -10.78
CA ASP A 117 8.90 -23.84 -11.48
C ASP A 117 7.84 -23.10 -12.27
N ASP A 118 6.84 -23.79 -12.83
CA ASP A 118 5.72 -23.17 -13.55
C ASP A 118 4.85 -22.31 -12.63
N GLU A 119 4.53 -22.77 -11.41
CA GLU A 119 3.80 -21.99 -10.40
C GLU A 119 4.57 -20.72 -10.00
N LYS A 120 5.88 -20.85 -9.76
CA LYS A 120 6.75 -19.72 -9.43
C LYS A 120 6.85 -18.72 -10.58
N ILE A 121 7.00 -19.19 -11.80
CA ILE A 121 7.01 -18.33 -13.01
C ILE A 121 5.67 -17.60 -13.15
N ALA A 122 4.54 -18.26 -12.87
CA ALA A 122 3.23 -17.64 -12.92
C ALA A 122 3.11 -16.48 -11.91
N ILE A 123 3.62 -16.65 -10.68
CA ILE A 123 3.67 -15.60 -9.66
C ILE A 123 4.54 -14.42 -10.14
N ILE A 124 5.74 -14.69 -10.65
CA ILE A 124 6.65 -13.63 -11.16
C ILE A 124 6.03 -12.85 -12.30
N ASN A 125 5.35 -13.53 -13.22
CA ASN A 125 4.65 -12.88 -14.35
C ASN A 125 3.53 -11.96 -13.86
N GLN A 126 2.77 -12.35 -12.85
CA GLN A 126 1.73 -11.51 -12.24
C GLN A 126 2.32 -10.29 -11.56
N ILE A 127 3.45 -10.43 -10.83
CA ILE A 127 4.17 -9.29 -10.23
C ILE A 127 4.63 -8.32 -11.31
N ALA A 128 5.26 -8.83 -12.38
CA ALA A 128 5.75 -8.02 -13.50
C ALA A 128 4.62 -7.26 -14.21
N ASP A 129 3.45 -7.90 -14.39
CA ASP A 129 2.27 -7.26 -14.99
C ASP A 129 1.72 -6.12 -14.12
N ALA A 130 1.61 -6.35 -12.81
CA ALA A 130 1.17 -5.33 -11.86
C ALA A 130 2.14 -4.14 -11.79
N LEU A 131 3.47 -4.39 -11.79
CA LEU A 131 4.48 -3.34 -11.83
C LEU A 131 4.41 -2.54 -13.14
N ARG A 132 4.30 -3.23 -14.28
CA ARG A 132 4.15 -2.59 -15.60
C ARG A 132 2.97 -1.62 -15.61
N TYR A 133 1.82 -2.05 -15.06
CA TYR A 133 0.65 -1.18 -14.93
C TYR A 133 0.94 0.03 -14.04
N ALA A 134 1.53 -0.16 -12.85
CA ALA A 134 1.86 0.94 -11.94
C ALA A 134 2.80 1.95 -12.60
N HIS A 135 3.84 1.47 -13.29
CA HIS A 135 4.80 2.31 -14.02
C HIS A 135 4.15 3.12 -15.14
N GLN A 136 3.21 2.53 -15.88
CA GLN A 136 2.42 3.24 -16.91
C GLN A 136 1.57 4.37 -16.29
N GLN A 137 1.15 4.21 -15.01
CA GLN A 137 0.47 5.26 -14.26
C GLN A 137 1.46 6.24 -13.58
N GLY A 138 2.76 6.13 -13.82
CA GLY A 138 3.79 6.96 -13.20
C GLY A 138 3.99 6.69 -11.70
N VAL A 139 3.66 5.48 -11.24
CA VAL A 139 3.84 5.06 -9.84
C VAL A 139 4.91 3.98 -9.78
N ILE A 140 5.94 4.21 -8.97
CA ILE A 140 7.03 3.26 -8.71
C ILE A 140 6.81 2.68 -7.32
N HIS A 141 7.01 1.36 -7.17
CA HIS A 141 6.76 0.67 -5.91
C HIS A 141 7.80 1.00 -4.83
N ARG A 142 9.08 1.01 -5.19
CA ARG A 142 10.25 1.38 -4.34
C ARG A 142 10.50 0.51 -3.10
N ASN A 143 9.61 -0.40 -2.78
CA ASN A 143 9.70 -1.27 -1.60
C ASN A 143 9.34 -2.73 -1.94
N LEU A 144 9.62 -3.14 -3.18
CA LEU A 144 9.29 -4.49 -3.63
C LEU A 144 10.19 -5.53 -2.96
N LYS A 145 9.56 -6.44 -2.23
CA LYS A 145 10.18 -7.57 -1.53
C LYS A 145 9.14 -8.65 -1.25
N PRO A 146 9.53 -9.89 -0.96
CA PRO A 146 8.56 -10.99 -0.78
C PRO A 146 7.52 -10.76 0.32
N SER A 147 7.82 -9.96 1.34
CA SER A 147 6.85 -9.60 2.39
C SER A 147 5.81 -8.57 1.94
N ASN A 148 6.04 -7.87 0.83
CA ASN A 148 5.15 -6.86 0.26
C ASN A 148 4.40 -7.36 -0.99
N VAL A 149 4.37 -8.66 -1.18
CA VAL A 149 3.58 -9.36 -2.19
C VAL A 149 2.68 -10.35 -1.46
N LEU A 150 1.38 -10.24 -1.58
CA LEU A 150 0.43 -11.23 -1.10
C LEU A 150 0.11 -12.21 -2.22
N VAL A 151 -0.03 -13.48 -1.85
CA VAL A 151 -0.54 -14.56 -2.71
C VAL A 151 -1.84 -15.03 -2.09
N THR A 152 -2.94 -14.96 -2.84
CA THR A 152 -4.28 -15.32 -2.36
C THR A 152 -4.39 -16.82 -2.09
N THR A 153 -5.24 -17.22 -1.13
CA THR A 153 -5.50 -18.62 -0.82
C THR A 153 -6.28 -19.35 -1.91
N GLN A 154 -6.98 -18.60 -2.76
CA GLN A 154 -7.71 -19.16 -3.89
C GLN A 154 -7.10 -18.65 -5.19
N GLY A 155 -6.54 -19.57 -5.99
CA GLY A 155 -6.05 -19.33 -7.34
C GLY A 155 -4.67 -18.69 -7.41
N ASP A 156 -3.95 -18.55 -6.30
CA ASP A 156 -2.58 -18.00 -6.23
C ASP A 156 -2.43 -16.68 -7.00
N TYR A 157 -3.42 -15.78 -6.85
CA TYR A 157 -3.34 -14.44 -7.42
C TYR A 157 -2.45 -13.55 -6.57
N VAL A 158 -1.67 -12.70 -7.26
CA VAL A 158 -0.77 -11.74 -6.61
C VAL A 158 -1.50 -10.44 -6.27
N LYS A 159 -1.15 -9.85 -5.12
CA LYS A 159 -1.46 -8.46 -4.75
C LYS A 159 -0.22 -7.75 -4.26
N LEU A 160 0.24 -6.72 -4.96
CA LEU A 160 1.29 -5.83 -4.48
C LEU A 160 0.73 -4.90 -3.41
N ILE A 161 1.46 -4.76 -2.30
CA ILE A 161 1.10 -3.91 -1.16
C ILE A 161 2.29 -3.03 -0.77
N ASP A 162 2.04 -1.98 0.00
CA ASP A 162 3.08 -1.16 0.65
C ASP A 162 4.00 -0.43 -0.33
N PHE A 163 3.41 0.39 -1.22
CA PHE A 163 4.13 1.29 -2.11
C PHE A 163 4.80 2.40 -1.29
N SER A 164 6.13 2.43 -1.26
CA SER A 164 6.85 3.41 -0.46
C SER A 164 7.02 4.74 -1.19
N VAL A 165 6.86 5.82 -0.43
CA VAL A 165 7.18 7.19 -0.88
C VAL A 165 8.31 7.80 -0.05
N LEU A 166 8.88 7.01 0.88
CA LEU A 166 10.00 7.43 1.72
C LEU A 166 11.34 7.11 1.04
N SER A 167 12.27 8.02 1.20
CA SER A 167 13.68 7.78 0.88
C SER A 167 14.39 7.06 2.05
N PRO A 168 15.57 6.46 1.81
CA PRO A 168 16.41 5.91 2.88
C PRO A 168 16.81 6.93 3.95
N GLU A 169 16.88 8.22 3.60
CA GLU A 169 17.13 9.34 4.51
C GLU A 169 16.00 9.54 5.51
N ASP A 170 14.78 9.34 5.06
CA ASP A 170 13.59 9.54 5.88
C ASP A 170 13.47 8.48 6.97
N VAL A 171 13.77 7.22 6.61
CA VAL A 171 13.73 6.07 7.52
C VAL A 171 14.82 5.07 7.14
N LYS A 172 15.65 4.69 8.10
CA LYS A 172 16.67 3.65 7.87
C LYS A 172 16.00 2.35 7.42
N PRO A 173 16.39 1.84 6.23
CA PRO A 173 15.83 0.59 5.74
C PRO A 173 16.26 -0.57 6.64
N THR A 174 15.38 -1.55 6.80
CA THR A 174 15.71 -2.80 7.49
C THR A 174 16.68 -3.63 6.62
N ALA A 175 17.38 -4.60 7.24
CA ALA A 175 18.24 -5.52 6.49
C ALA A 175 17.48 -6.26 5.37
N ASP A 176 16.22 -6.63 5.63
CA ASP A 176 15.33 -7.24 4.65
C ASP A 176 15.04 -6.29 3.47
N THR A 177 14.71 -5.02 3.76
CA THR A 177 14.51 -4.00 2.72
C THR A 177 15.79 -3.77 1.92
N THR A 178 16.94 -3.62 2.58
CA THR A 178 18.23 -3.36 1.93
C THR A 178 18.66 -4.48 0.96
N ARG A 179 18.28 -5.73 1.25
CA ARG A 179 18.57 -6.89 0.41
C ARG A 179 17.96 -6.78 -0.99
N PHE A 180 16.73 -6.26 -1.09
CA PHE A 180 15.99 -6.14 -2.34
C PHE A 180 16.12 -4.76 -3.00
N MET A 181 16.66 -3.79 -2.27
CA MET A 181 16.80 -2.41 -2.72
C MET A 181 17.86 -2.30 -3.83
N ALA A 182 17.49 -1.63 -4.91
CA ALA A 182 18.41 -1.33 -6.01
C ALA A 182 19.58 -0.43 -5.54
N PRO A 183 20.78 -0.57 -6.14
CA PRO A 183 21.96 0.20 -5.73
C PRO A 183 21.74 1.72 -5.75
N GLU A 184 21.07 2.24 -6.78
CA GLU A 184 20.74 3.66 -6.95
C GLU A 184 19.80 4.19 -5.86
N MET A 185 18.99 3.34 -5.27
CA MET A 185 18.13 3.72 -4.14
C MET A 185 18.89 3.87 -2.82
N LYS A 186 20.15 3.43 -2.77
CA LYS A 186 21.03 3.60 -1.61
C LYS A 186 21.85 4.88 -1.70
N ASP A 187 21.85 5.50 -2.86
CA ASP A 187 22.55 6.76 -3.15
C ASP A 187 21.52 7.91 -3.13
N GLU A 188 21.65 8.78 -2.14
CA GLU A 188 20.75 9.92 -1.90
C GLU A 188 20.74 10.94 -3.06
N THR A 189 21.77 10.90 -3.90
CA THR A 189 21.90 11.80 -5.06
C THR A 189 21.16 11.34 -6.29
N LEU A 190 20.67 10.08 -6.30
CA LEU A 190 20.01 9.48 -7.44
C LEU A 190 18.50 9.37 -7.22
N THR A 191 17.73 9.66 -8.26
CA THR A 191 16.28 9.47 -8.26
C THR A 191 15.95 8.06 -8.71
N ALA A 192 15.21 7.32 -7.87
CA ALA A 192 14.70 6.00 -8.24
C ALA A 192 13.69 6.12 -9.39
N ASP A 193 13.86 5.31 -10.42
CA ASP A 193 12.91 5.11 -11.51
C ASP A 193 12.33 3.69 -11.53
N ALA A 194 11.61 3.32 -12.58
CA ALA A 194 11.00 2.00 -12.74
C ALA A 194 12.01 0.85 -12.72
N THR A 195 13.30 1.11 -13.04
CA THR A 195 14.35 0.07 -13.06
C THR A 195 14.67 -0.44 -11.65
N ALA A 196 14.44 0.37 -10.61
CA ALA A 196 14.60 -0.03 -9.22
C ALA A 196 13.66 -1.20 -8.85
N ASP A 197 12.40 -1.18 -9.31
CA ASP A 197 11.47 -2.28 -9.08
C ASP A 197 11.86 -3.53 -9.88
N ILE A 198 12.38 -3.37 -11.08
CA ILE A 198 12.86 -4.48 -11.92
C ILE A 198 14.08 -5.16 -11.26
N TYR A 199 15.01 -4.38 -10.69
CA TYR A 199 16.12 -4.91 -9.91
C TYR A 199 15.61 -5.73 -8.72
N SER A 200 14.62 -5.19 -7.98
CA SER A 200 14.01 -5.85 -6.82
C SER A 200 13.35 -7.17 -7.23
N LEU A 201 12.60 -7.18 -8.34
CA LEU A 201 11.98 -8.39 -8.89
C LEU A 201 13.03 -9.43 -9.29
N GLY A 202 14.11 -9.03 -9.98
CA GLY A 202 15.23 -9.90 -10.32
C GLY A 202 15.92 -10.49 -9.08
N THR A 203 15.97 -9.75 -7.98
CA THR A 203 16.51 -10.24 -6.70
C THR A 203 15.58 -11.27 -6.06
N ILE A 204 14.25 -11.07 -6.12
CA ILE A 204 13.27 -12.05 -5.65
C ILE A 204 13.44 -13.38 -6.39
N MET A 205 13.58 -13.35 -7.72
CA MET A 205 13.81 -14.55 -8.54
C MET A 205 15.08 -15.32 -8.17
N LYS A 206 16.14 -14.62 -7.73
CA LYS A 206 17.40 -15.26 -7.30
C LYS A 206 17.28 -15.95 -5.95
N VAL A 207 16.45 -15.42 -5.05
CA VAL A 207 16.25 -16.01 -3.72
C VAL A 207 15.56 -17.36 -3.83
N ASP A 208 14.58 -17.45 -4.68
CA ASP A 208 13.81 -18.66 -4.93
C ASP A 208 14.69 -19.84 -5.45
N ARG A 209 15.72 -19.59 -6.24
CA ARG A 209 16.62 -20.61 -6.79
C ARG A 209 17.63 -21.19 -5.77
N LYS A 210 17.69 -20.66 -4.54
CA LYS A 210 18.67 -21.07 -3.51
C LYS A 210 18.01 -21.81 -2.32
N SER A 211 16.72 -22.08 -2.39
CA SER A 211 15.95 -22.78 -1.36
C SER A 211 15.85 -24.26 -1.63
#